data_c5947a0886b3d3658d3e78b5e8b8ddae
#
_entry.id   c5947a0886b3d3658d3e78b5e8b8ddae
#
_cell.length_a   1.000
_cell.length_b   1.000
_cell.length_c   1.000
_cell.angle_alpha   90.00
_cell.angle_beta   90.00
_cell.angle_gamma   90.00
#
_symmetry.space_group_name_H-M   'P 1'
#
loop_
_entity.id
_entity.type
_entity.pdbx_description
1 polymer ?
#
loop_
_entity_poly.entity_id
_entity_poly.type
_entity_poly.pdbx_seq_one_letter_code
_entity_poly.pdbx_strand_id
1 'polypeptide(L)'
;MKRFKIGVMVDSFRLGITEGIKKAAEVGAEGIQIYATNGEMAPQNLSALKRKEILDIIKSNGLVVSALCGDMGGHGFAVAKDNPGRVEQSRRIMDLAKDLETDVVTTHIGVIPSDPNHDRYKVLQDACNALGEYGDEVGAYFAIETGPEKATTLKKFLDSLSSGGVRVNLDPANLVMVTDDDPVQAVHTLKDDIVHTHAKDGIMKQKTDPERIYNFFAEGGIEDLRMEDYFLETPLGEGSVDFPNYLKALEEVGFNGFLTIEREVG
;
A
#
# COMPACT_ATOMS: atom_id res chain seq x y z
N MET A 1 16.13 22.40 -2.85
CA MET A 1 16.16 20.96 -3.20
C MET A 1 14.78 20.44 -2.88
N LYS A 2 14.12 19.67 -3.77
CA LYS A 2 12.86 19.00 -3.39
C LYS A 2 13.16 18.02 -2.26
N ARG A 3 12.31 18.01 -1.25
CA ARG A 3 12.49 17.22 -0.03
C ARG A 3 12.19 15.74 -0.29
N PHE A 4 11.14 15.47 -1.09
CA PHE A 4 10.70 14.13 -1.48
C PHE A 4 10.29 14.11 -2.95
N LYS A 5 10.27 12.93 -3.55
CA LYS A 5 9.66 12.71 -4.86
C LYS A 5 8.14 12.60 -4.71
N ILE A 6 7.40 13.16 -5.64
CA ILE A 6 5.94 13.11 -5.63
C ILE A 6 5.46 12.05 -6.61
N GLY A 7 4.73 11.07 -6.10
CA GLY A 7 4.01 10.08 -6.88
C GLY A 7 2.51 10.36 -6.91
N VAL A 8 1.81 9.69 -7.81
CA VAL A 8 0.34 9.68 -7.86
C VAL A 8 -0.17 8.28 -8.17
N MET A 9 -1.34 7.93 -7.62
CA MET A 9 -2.08 6.74 -7.99
C MET A 9 -2.76 6.99 -9.34
N VAL A 10 -2.35 6.24 -10.39
CA VAL A 10 -2.88 6.43 -11.75
C VAL A 10 -4.37 6.14 -11.83
N ASP A 11 -4.81 5.12 -11.11
CA ASP A 11 -6.21 4.66 -11.09
C ASP A 11 -7.16 5.73 -10.53
N SER A 12 -6.68 6.63 -9.67
CA SER A 12 -7.47 7.77 -9.15
C SER A 12 -7.94 8.73 -10.25
N PHE A 13 -7.26 8.78 -11.40
CA PHE A 13 -7.70 9.61 -12.53
C PHE A 13 -8.89 9.01 -13.30
N ARG A 14 -9.16 7.71 -13.18
CA ARG A 14 -10.26 7.00 -13.87
C ARG A 14 -10.22 7.13 -15.42
N LEU A 15 -9.02 7.22 -16.00
CA LEU A 15 -8.78 7.44 -17.42
C LEU A 15 -8.21 6.21 -18.18
N GLY A 16 -8.03 5.07 -17.50
CA GLY A 16 -7.24 3.96 -18.02
C GLY A 16 -5.73 4.26 -18.01
N ILE A 17 -4.90 3.22 -18.29
CA ILE A 17 -3.46 3.31 -17.99
C ILE A 17 -2.74 4.35 -18.85
N THR A 18 -2.93 4.35 -20.16
CA THR A 18 -2.18 5.25 -21.07
C THR A 18 -2.50 6.73 -20.83
N GLU A 19 -3.77 7.06 -20.71
CA GLU A 19 -4.20 8.45 -20.47
C GLU A 19 -3.91 8.87 -19.01
N GLY A 20 -4.01 7.94 -18.06
CA GLY A 20 -3.63 8.18 -16.67
C GLY A 20 -2.14 8.50 -16.51
N ILE A 21 -1.25 7.80 -17.24
CA ILE A 21 0.20 8.09 -17.26
C ILE A 21 0.44 9.52 -17.79
N LYS A 22 -0.21 9.91 -18.91
CA LYS A 22 -0.09 11.27 -19.44
C LYS A 22 -0.59 12.31 -18.45
N LYS A 23 -1.71 12.02 -17.78
CA LYS A 23 -2.28 12.92 -16.77
C LYS A 23 -1.37 13.07 -15.55
N ALA A 24 -0.71 12.00 -15.12
CA ALA A 24 0.29 12.06 -14.05
C ALA A 24 1.46 12.99 -14.40
N ALA A 25 1.98 12.88 -15.62
CA ALA A 25 3.02 13.82 -16.11
C ALA A 25 2.53 15.25 -16.19
N GLU A 26 1.30 15.47 -16.70
CA GLU A 26 0.69 16.80 -16.83
C GLU A 26 0.55 17.51 -15.47
N VAL A 27 0.17 16.79 -14.42
CA VAL A 27 0.06 17.36 -13.07
C VAL A 27 1.41 17.51 -12.36
N GLY A 28 2.50 17.08 -12.98
CA GLY A 28 3.87 17.27 -12.50
C GLY A 28 4.34 16.19 -11.54
N ALA A 29 3.76 15.00 -11.55
CA ALA A 29 4.27 13.86 -10.81
C ALA A 29 5.66 13.44 -11.32
N GLU A 30 6.44 12.80 -10.45
CA GLU A 30 7.75 12.22 -10.77
C GLU A 30 7.68 10.69 -10.83
N GLY A 31 6.67 10.11 -10.17
CA GLY A 31 6.40 8.67 -10.16
C GLY A 31 4.92 8.35 -10.17
N ILE A 32 4.64 7.11 -10.48
CA ILE A 32 3.27 6.59 -10.52
C ILE A 32 3.17 5.27 -9.76
N GLN A 33 2.04 5.06 -9.10
CA GLN A 33 1.61 3.78 -8.57
C GLN A 33 0.42 3.28 -9.38
N ILE A 34 0.37 1.98 -9.66
CA ILE A 34 -0.61 1.39 -10.59
C ILE A 34 -1.17 0.12 -9.98
N TYR A 35 -2.49 -0.07 -10.03
CA TYR A 35 -3.11 -1.35 -9.69
C TYR A 35 -2.74 -2.45 -10.69
N ALA A 36 -2.24 -3.58 -10.17
CA ALA A 36 -1.77 -4.71 -10.97
C ALA A 36 -2.55 -6.01 -10.72
N THR A 37 -3.70 -5.94 -10.05
CA THR A 37 -4.48 -7.13 -9.65
C THR A 37 -5.47 -7.58 -10.69
N ASN A 38 -5.95 -6.67 -11.53
CA ASN A 38 -6.99 -6.92 -12.53
C ASN A 38 -6.81 -6.06 -13.78
N GLY A 39 -7.77 -6.18 -14.73
CA GLY A 39 -7.79 -5.36 -15.95
C GLY A 39 -6.56 -5.55 -16.84
N GLU A 40 -6.18 -4.48 -17.54
CA GLU A 40 -5.07 -4.52 -18.50
C GLU A 40 -3.70 -4.66 -17.84
N MET A 41 -3.57 -4.24 -16.58
CA MET A 41 -2.30 -4.32 -15.83
C MET A 41 -2.09 -5.62 -15.06
N ALA A 42 -3.08 -6.54 -15.08
CA ALA A 42 -2.89 -7.86 -14.46
C ALA A 42 -1.76 -8.65 -15.17
N PRO A 43 -0.82 -9.27 -14.44
CA PRO A 43 0.35 -9.93 -15.02
C PRO A 43 0.03 -10.94 -16.12
N GLN A 44 -1.09 -11.68 -15.98
CA GLN A 44 -1.54 -12.69 -16.95
C GLN A 44 -2.03 -12.08 -18.27
N ASN A 45 -2.38 -10.79 -18.28
CA ASN A 45 -2.86 -10.07 -19.47
C ASN A 45 -1.72 -9.34 -20.21
N LEU A 46 -0.51 -9.36 -19.65
CA LEU A 46 0.65 -8.63 -20.15
C LEU A 46 1.72 -9.58 -20.70
N SER A 47 1.85 -9.65 -22.03
CA SER A 47 3.03 -10.26 -22.64
C SER A 47 4.29 -9.44 -22.32
N ALA A 48 5.48 -10.06 -22.44
CA ALA A 48 6.75 -9.36 -22.25
C ALA A 48 6.87 -8.12 -23.15
N LEU A 49 6.39 -8.18 -24.38
CA LEU A 49 6.37 -7.03 -25.29
C LEU A 49 5.47 -5.91 -24.74
N LYS A 50 4.28 -6.25 -24.24
CA LYS A 50 3.35 -5.26 -23.71
C LYS A 50 3.88 -4.58 -22.42
N ARG A 51 4.55 -5.33 -21.53
CA ARG A 51 5.23 -4.76 -20.35
C ARG A 51 6.27 -3.73 -20.77
N LYS A 52 7.08 -4.06 -21.79
CA LYS A 52 8.07 -3.13 -22.34
C LYS A 52 7.42 -1.89 -22.96
N GLU A 53 6.35 -2.03 -23.74
CA GLU A 53 5.61 -0.90 -24.32
C GLU A 53 5.09 0.04 -23.25
N ILE A 54 4.51 -0.48 -22.16
CA ILE A 54 4.01 0.31 -21.04
C ILE A 54 5.17 1.04 -20.36
N LEU A 55 6.28 0.36 -20.09
CA LEU A 55 7.47 0.98 -19.51
C LEU A 55 8.03 2.11 -20.40
N ASP A 56 8.07 1.90 -21.72
CA ASP A 56 8.51 2.90 -22.68
C ASP A 56 7.57 4.13 -22.68
N ILE A 57 6.25 3.92 -22.55
CA ILE A 57 5.27 5.03 -22.40
C ILE A 57 5.53 5.80 -21.10
N ILE A 58 5.72 5.12 -19.96
CA ILE A 58 6.00 5.75 -18.68
C ILE A 58 7.26 6.62 -18.78
N LYS A 59 8.36 6.05 -19.28
CA LYS A 59 9.64 6.73 -19.43
C LYS A 59 9.58 7.91 -20.41
N SER A 60 8.86 7.76 -21.51
CA SER A 60 8.71 8.84 -22.50
C SER A 60 7.93 10.06 -21.95
N ASN A 61 7.13 9.85 -20.90
CA ASN A 61 6.47 10.92 -20.16
C ASN A 61 7.31 11.46 -18.99
N GLY A 62 8.56 11.03 -18.85
CA GLY A 62 9.46 11.48 -17.78
C GLY A 62 9.15 10.90 -16.38
N LEU A 63 8.37 9.83 -16.31
CA LEU A 63 7.93 9.20 -15.08
C LEU A 63 8.70 7.90 -14.79
N VAL A 64 8.65 7.46 -13.54
CA VAL A 64 9.04 6.11 -13.11
C VAL A 64 7.88 5.43 -12.39
N VAL A 65 7.91 4.10 -12.29
CA VAL A 65 6.96 3.38 -11.43
C VAL A 65 7.48 3.44 -10.00
N SER A 66 6.73 4.07 -9.09
CA SER A 66 7.09 4.14 -7.67
C SER A 66 6.72 2.86 -6.92
N ALA A 67 5.61 2.24 -7.29
CA ALA A 67 5.13 0.96 -6.77
C ALA A 67 4.06 0.36 -7.68
N LEU A 68 3.80 -0.94 -7.55
CA LEU A 68 2.56 -1.56 -8.02
C LEU A 68 1.63 -1.80 -6.82
N CYS A 69 0.33 -1.61 -7.00
CA CYS A 69 -0.66 -2.04 -6.02
C CYS A 69 -1.08 -3.48 -6.33
N GLY A 70 -0.78 -4.37 -5.40
CA GLY A 70 -1.07 -5.79 -5.45
C GLY A 70 -2.26 -6.20 -4.56
N ASP A 71 -3.07 -5.24 -4.12
CA ASP A 71 -4.21 -5.53 -3.26
C ASP A 71 -5.33 -6.24 -4.02
N MET A 72 -5.55 -7.49 -3.67
CA MET A 72 -6.58 -8.35 -4.25
C MET A 72 -7.94 -8.23 -3.52
N GLY A 73 -8.04 -7.32 -2.56
CA GLY A 73 -9.26 -7.13 -1.77
C GLY A 73 -9.67 -8.33 -0.93
N GLY A 74 -10.94 -8.35 -0.49
CA GLY A 74 -11.46 -9.38 0.41
C GLY A 74 -10.73 -9.38 1.76
N HIS A 75 -10.63 -10.54 2.39
CA HIS A 75 -9.95 -10.69 3.69
C HIS A 75 -8.41 -10.77 3.60
N GLY A 76 -7.82 -10.31 2.49
CA GLY A 76 -6.37 -10.36 2.29
C GLY A 76 -5.86 -11.80 2.38
N PHE A 77 -4.85 -12.01 3.22
CA PHE A 77 -4.24 -13.32 3.47
C PHE A 77 -4.74 -13.98 4.77
N ALA A 78 -5.84 -13.50 5.36
CA ALA A 78 -6.38 -14.02 6.62
C ALA A 78 -7.05 -15.40 6.48
N VAL A 79 -7.33 -15.87 5.25
CA VAL A 79 -8.03 -17.11 4.96
C VAL A 79 -7.07 -18.14 4.36
N ALA A 80 -6.63 -19.10 5.15
CA ALA A 80 -5.58 -20.06 4.79
C ALA A 80 -5.82 -20.81 3.46
N LYS A 81 -7.08 -21.20 3.18
CA LYS A 81 -7.42 -21.94 1.95
C LYS A 81 -7.22 -21.12 0.66
N ASP A 82 -7.26 -19.79 0.75
CA ASP A 82 -7.15 -18.89 -0.39
C ASP A 82 -5.68 -18.48 -0.65
N ASN A 83 -4.81 -18.64 0.36
CA ASN A 83 -3.42 -18.18 0.32
C ASN A 83 -2.57 -18.81 -0.80
N PRO A 84 -2.68 -20.09 -1.17
CA PRO A 84 -1.89 -20.61 -2.30
C PRO A 84 -2.10 -19.82 -3.60
N GLY A 85 -3.35 -19.46 -3.92
CA GLY A 85 -3.67 -18.67 -5.10
C GLY A 85 -3.22 -17.20 -4.96
N ARG A 86 -3.41 -16.60 -3.79
CA ARG A 86 -3.01 -15.21 -3.51
C ARG A 86 -1.49 -15.04 -3.52
N VAL A 87 -0.75 -15.96 -2.92
CA VAL A 87 0.71 -15.96 -2.93
C VAL A 87 1.24 -16.07 -4.36
N GLU A 88 0.70 -17.00 -5.16
CA GLU A 88 1.10 -17.15 -6.56
C GLU A 88 0.79 -15.89 -7.39
N GLN A 89 -0.37 -15.27 -7.19
CA GLN A 89 -0.73 -14.01 -7.87
C GLN A 89 0.22 -12.88 -7.45
N SER A 90 0.52 -12.75 -6.15
CA SER A 90 1.44 -11.73 -5.65
C SER A 90 2.85 -11.89 -6.20
N ARG A 91 3.36 -13.12 -6.32
CA ARG A 91 4.66 -13.40 -6.97
C ARG A 91 4.69 -12.89 -8.41
N ARG A 92 3.62 -13.15 -9.18
CA ARG A 92 3.51 -12.64 -10.56
C ARG A 92 3.49 -11.11 -10.62
N ILE A 93 2.88 -10.45 -9.61
CA ILE A 93 2.89 -8.99 -9.53
C ILE A 93 4.30 -8.49 -9.15
N MET A 94 5.02 -9.20 -8.29
CA MET A 94 6.42 -8.86 -7.98
C MET A 94 7.33 -9.02 -9.20
N ASP A 95 7.13 -10.05 -10.03
CA ASP A 95 7.83 -10.19 -11.33
C ASP A 95 7.50 -9.03 -12.27
N LEU A 96 6.23 -8.63 -12.34
CA LEU A 96 5.80 -7.48 -13.14
C LEU A 96 6.44 -6.18 -12.62
N ALA A 97 6.56 -6.02 -11.31
CA ALA A 97 7.24 -4.87 -10.70
C ALA A 97 8.70 -4.77 -11.20
N LYS A 98 9.43 -5.89 -11.24
CA LYS A 98 10.80 -5.93 -11.78
C LYS A 98 10.85 -5.58 -13.26
N ASP A 99 9.92 -6.09 -14.07
CA ASP A 99 9.82 -5.75 -15.49
C ASP A 99 9.49 -4.27 -15.73
N LEU A 100 8.81 -3.62 -14.79
CA LEU A 100 8.47 -2.20 -14.81
C LEU A 100 9.46 -1.32 -14.02
N GLU A 101 10.60 -1.89 -13.63
CA GLU A 101 11.71 -1.20 -12.96
C GLU A 101 11.34 -0.58 -11.61
N THR A 102 10.46 -1.23 -10.85
CA THR A 102 10.20 -0.91 -9.44
C THR A 102 10.46 -2.11 -8.55
N ASP A 103 10.76 -1.86 -7.28
CA ASP A 103 11.01 -2.90 -6.29
C ASP A 103 9.86 -3.05 -5.30
N VAL A 104 8.77 -2.28 -5.43
CA VAL A 104 7.73 -2.21 -4.40
C VAL A 104 6.39 -2.69 -4.94
N VAL A 105 5.78 -3.64 -4.21
CA VAL A 105 4.38 -4.06 -4.39
C VAL A 105 3.64 -3.80 -3.08
N THR A 106 2.70 -2.85 -3.09
CA THR A 106 1.89 -2.49 -1.92
C THR A 106 0.64 -3.34 -1.82
N THR A 107 0.18 -3.63 -0.62
CA THR A 107 -1.04 -4.42 -0.39
C THR A 107 -1.54 -4.34 1.04
N HIS A 108 -2.84 -4.56 1.24
CA HIS A 108 -3.39 -4.95 2.53
C HIS A 108 -3.34 -6.48 2.68
N ILE A 109 -3.02 -6.97 3.87
CA ILE A 109 -2.92 -8.41 4.13
C ILE A 109 -4.07 -8.97 4.95
N GLY A 110 -4.95 -8.12 5.45
CA GLY A 110 -5.95 -8.43 6.46
C GLY A 110 -5.55 -7.84 7.81
N VAL A 111 -6.44 -7.96 8.80
CA VAL A 111 -6.20 -7.44 10.15
C VAL A 111 -5.26 -8.36 10.92
N ILE A 112 -4.10 -7.84 11.32
CA ILE A 112 -3.12 -8.57 12.14
C ILE A 112 -3.62 -8.62 13.59
N PRO A 113 -3.87 -9.82 14.17
CA PRO A 113 -4.23 -9.93 15.57
C PRO A 113 -3.11 -9.41 16.49
N SER A 114 -3.48 -8.73 17.57
CA SER A 114 -2.51 -8.28 18.58
C SER A 114 -1.93 -9.44 19.42
N ASP A 115 -2.65 -10.56 19.52
CA ASP A 115 -2.19 -11.79 20.17
C ASP A 115 -1.50 -12.70 19.13
N PRO A 116 -0.18 -12.98 19.28
CA PRO A 116 0.55 -13.87 18.37
C PRO A 116 0.08 -15.33 18.41
N ASN A 117 -0.68 -15.74 19.45
CA ASN A 117 -1.25 -17.09 19.56
C ASN A 117 -2.59 -17.24 18.83
N HIS A 118 -3.13 -16.17 18.28
CA HIS A 118 -4.37 -16.23 17.51
C HIS A 118 -4.13 -16.99 16.19
N ASP A 119 -5.01 -17.91 15.80
CA ASP A 119 -4.86 -18.75 14.61
C ASP A 119 -4.57 -17.93 13.33
N ARG A 120 -5.27 -16.82 13.15
CA ARG A 120 -5.08 -15.90 12.01
C ARG A 120 -3.67 -15.31 11.95
N TYR A 121 -3.01 -15.07 13.09
CA TYR A 121 -1.64 -14.56 13.14
C TYR A 121 -0.68 -15.50 12.39
N LYS A 122 -0.76 -16.80 12.68
CA LYS A 122 0.06 -17.81 12.00
C LYS A 122 -0.25 -17.91 10.51
N VAL A 123 -1.52 -17.80 10.12
CA VAL A 123 -1.94 -17.83 8.71
C VAL A 123 -1.34 -16.66 7.92
N LEU A 124 -1.40 -15.44 8.49
CA LEU A 124 -0.78 -14.26 7.90
C LEU A 124 0.75 -14.38 7.84
N GLN A 125 1.36 -14.87 8.93
CA GLN A 125 2.81 -15.06 9.03
C GLN A 125 3.34 -16.03 7.96
N ASP A 126 2.66 -17.16 7.74
CA ASP A 126 3.06 -18.15 6.73
C ASP A 126 3.00 -17.58 5.31
N ALA A 127 1.94 -16.82 4.98
CA ALA A 127 1.81 -16.17 3.70
C ALA A 127 2.89 -15.09 3.50
N CYS A 128 3.10 -14.25 4.51
CA CYS A 128 4.11 -13.18 4.47
C CYS A 128 5.54 -13.75 4.38
N ASN A 129 5.86 -14.82 5.10
CA ASN A 129 7.17 -15.47 4.97
C ASN A 129 7.39 -15.99 3.55
N ALA A 130 6.39 -16.68 2.96
CA ALA A 130 6.51 -17.17 1.58
C ALA A 130 6.68 -16.05 0.53
N LEU A 131 6.08 -14.88 0.78
CA LEU A 131 6.22 -13.71 -0.10
C LEU A 131 7.50 -12.93 0.18
N GLY A 132 7.92 -12.85 1.43
CA GLY A 132 9.18 -12.22 1.80
C GLY A 132 10.38 -12.98 1.26
N GLU A 133 10.41 -14.31 1.39
CA GLU A 133 11.45 -15.16 0.81
C GLU A 133 11.53 -15.00 -0.71
N TYR A 134 10.38 -14.95 -1.39
CA TYR A 134 10.34 -14.67 -2.82
C TYR A 134 10.84 -13.26 -3.15
N GLY A 135 10.48 -12.28 -2.33
CA GLY A 135 10.97 -10.90 -2.45
C GLY A 135 12.48 -10.79 -2.36
N ASP A 136 13.08 -11.49 -1.39
CA ASP A 136 14.54 -11.57 -1.23
C ASP A 136 15.20 -12.23 -2.46
N GLU A 137 14.56 -13.24 -3.07
CA GLU A 137 15.05 -13.92 -4.28
C GLU A 137 15.06 -12.99 -5.50
N VAL A 138 13.96 -12.28 -5.75
CA VAL A 138 13.79 -11.45 -6.96
C VAL A 138 14.24 -9.99 -6.77
N GLY A 139 14.57 -9.59 -5.55
CA GLY A 139 14.93 -8.22 -5.20
C GLY A 139 13.74 -7.26 -5.27
N ALA A 140 12.61 -7.63 -4.69
CA ALA A 140 11.41 -6.81 -4.58
C ALA A 140 10.83 -6.90 -3.16
N TYR A 141 10.11 -5.87 -2.75
CA TYR A 141 9.46 -5.80 -1.45
C TYR A 141 7.95 -6.02 -1.57
N PHE A 142 7.43 -6.89 -0.71
CA PHE A 142 6.02 -7.02 -0.45
C PHE A 142 5.67 -6.06 0.70
N ALA A 143 5.14 -4.89 0.36
CA ALA A 143 4.97 -3.78 1.29
C ALA A 143 3.55 -3.75 1.85
N ILE A 144 3.41 -4.11 3.13
CA ILE A 144 2.13 -4.05 3.85
C ILE A 144 1.73 -2.60 4.06
N GLU A 145 0.51 -2.26 3.67
CA GLU A 145 -0.05 -0.94 3.92
C GLU A 145 -0.57 -0.83 5.35
N THR A 146 -0.20 0.27 6.03
CA THR A 146 -0.72 0.58 7.36
C THR A 146 -2.21 0.90 7.31
N GLY A 147 -2.95 0.52 8.34
CA GLY A 147 -4.36 0.84 8.40
C GLY A 147 -5.16 0.11 9.47
N PRO A 148 -5.37 -1.22 9.35
CA PRO A 148 -6.27 -1.90 10.28
C PRO A 148 -5.69 -2.17 11.67
N GLU A 149 -4.38 -1.99 11.87
CA GLU A 149 -3.71 -2.12 13.16
C GLU A 149 -2.79 -0.95 13.46
N LYS A 150 -2.43 -0.80 14.73
CA LYS A 150 -1.43 0.19 15.14
C LYS A 150 -0.03 -0.16 14.64
N ALA A 151 0.77 0.85 14.37
CA ALA A 151 2.17 0.69 13.93
C ALA A 151 2.99 -0.24 14.83
N THR A 152 2.73 -0.22 16.15
CA THR A 152 3.41 -1.12 17.11
C THR A 152 3.00 -2.59 16.95
N THR A 153 1.78 -2.88 16.52
CA THR A 153 1.31 -4.25 16.22
C THR A 153 1.93 -4.72 14.92
N LEU A 154 1.91 -3.89 13.88
CA LEU A 154 2.56 -4.18 12.60
C LEU A 154 4.06 -4.44 12.81
N LYS A 155 4.77 -3.59 13.58
CA LYS A 155 6.20 -3.79 13.87
C LYS A 155 6.48 -5.14 14.52
N LYS A 156 5.72 -5.53 15.53
CA LYS A 156 5.88 -6.86 16.17
C LYS A 156 5.65 -8.01 15.20
N PHE A 157 4.69 -7.84 14.29
CA PHE A 157 4.44 -8.83 13.25
C PHE A 157 5.62 -8.94 12.29
N LEU A 158 6.13 -7.82 11.77
CA LEU A 158 7.32 -7.79 10.90
C LEU A 158 8.53 -8.42 11.58
N ASP A 159 8.78 -8.11 12.86
CA ASP A 159 9.89 -8.69 13.63
C ASP A 159 9.75 -10.21 13.85
N SER A 160 8.57 -10.77 13.66
CA SER A 160 8.32 -12.21 13.76
C SER A 160 8.52 -12.97 12.44
N LEU A 161 8.77 -12.26 11.33
CA LEU A 161 8.98 -12.86 10.02
C LEU A 161 10.42 -13.34 9.86
N SER A 162 10.60 -14.38 9.03
CA SER A 162 11.91 -15.01 8.76
C SER A 162 12.71 -14.30 7.67
N SER A 163 12.12 -13.38 6.92
CA SER A 163 12.67 -12.76 5.73
C SER A 163 12.55 -11.24 5.80
N GLY A 164 13.50 -10.54 5.17
CA GLY A 164 13.48 -9.08 5.00
C GLY A 164 12.69 -8.56 3.81
N GLY A 165 12.13 -9.44 2.97
CA GLY A 165 11.39 -9.06 1.77
C GLY A 165 9.98 -8.51 2.02
N VAL A 166 9.45 -8.63 3.26
CA VAL A 166 8.23 -7.95 3.67
C VAL A 166 8.58 -6.62 4.31
N ARG A 167 7.96 -5.54 3.85
CA ARG A 167 8.22 -4.15 4.26
C ARG A 167 6.90 -3.39 4.44
N VAL A 168 6.98 -2.07 4.54
CA VAL A 168 5.84 -1.20 4.85
C VAL A 168 5.63 -0.16 3.75
N ASN A 169 4.37 -0.05 3.31
CA ASN A 169 3.82 1.14 2.69
C ASN A 169 3.09 1.93 3.78
N LEU A 170 3.64 3.07 4.19
CA LEU A 170 3.06 3.84 5.29
C LEU A 170 2.01 4.83 4.75
N ASP A 171 0.73 4.55 5.04
CA ASP A 171 -0.37 5.49 4.83
C ASP A 171 -0.71 6.20 6.16
N PRO A 172 -0.49 7.51 6.25
CA PRO A 172 -0.74 8.26 7.49
C PRO A 172 -2.23 8.46 7.78
N ALA A 173 -3.07 8.54 6.73
CA ALA A 173 -4.50 8.76 6.88
C ALA A 173 -5.21 7.52 7.44
N ASN A 174 -4.83 6.33 6.98
CA ASN A 174 -5.39 5.09 7.52
C ASN A 174 -5.11 4.96 9.02
N LEU A 175 -3.93 5.38 9.49
CA LEU A 175 -3.61 5.39 10.93
C LEU A 175 -4.54 6.31 11.71
N VAL A 176 -4.74 7.56 11.27
CA VAL A 176 -5.60 8.50 11.99
C VAL A 176 -7.08 8.19 11.85
N MET A 177 -7.51 7.71 10.68
CA MET A 177 -8.94 7.44 10.41
C MET A 177 -9.46 6.16 11.07
N VAL A 178 -8.61 5.11 11.14
CA VAL A 178 -9.04 3.75 11.51
C VAL A 178 -8.62 3.36 12.92
N THR A 179 -7.36 3.63 13.29
CA THR A 179 -6.78 3.12 14.54
C THR A 179 -6.54 4.18 15.60
N ASP A 180 -6.76 5.46 15.29
CA ASP A 180 -6.43 6.57 16.19
C ASP A 180 -4.94 6.48 16.63
N ASP A 181 -4.07 6.17 15.66
CA ASP A 181 -2.62 6.10 15.87
C ASP A 181 -1.95 7.38 15.37
N ASP A 182 -0.76 7.68 15.89
CA ASP A 182 0.02 8.86 15.54
C ASP A 182 0.98 8.55 14.37
N PRO A 183 0.77 9.12 13.16
CA PRO A 183 1.64 8.87 12.01
C PRO A 183 3.10 9.27 12.24
N VAL A 184 3.37 10.29 13.08
CA VAL A 184 4.73 10.72 13.41
C VAL A 184 5.45 9.65 14.21
N GLN A 185 4.78 9.11 15.23
CA GLN A 185 5.32 7.98 16.01
C GLN A 185 5.41 6.70 15.19
N ALA A 186 4.47 6.47 14.26
CA ALA A 186 4.50 5.34 13.36
C ALA A 186 5.74 5.34 12.46
N VAL A 187 6.15 6.51 11.94
CA VAL A 187 7.40 6.65 11.17
C VAL A 187 8.60 6.20 12.00
N HIS A 188 8.73 6.65 13.25
CA HIS A 188 9.85 6.25 14.11
C HIS A 188 9.79 4.76 14.49
N THR A 189 8.59 4.21 14.70
CA THR A 189 8.38 2.80 15.04
C THR A 189 8.77 1.87 13.89
N LEU A 190 8.45 2.27 12.66
CA LEU A 190 8.62 1.45 11.44
C LEU A 190 9.83 1.88 10.59
N LYS A 191 10.70 2.74 11.10
CA LYS A 191 11.75 3.45 10.36
C LYS A 191 12.63 2.58 9.46
N ASP A 192 12.90 1.35 9.89
CA ASP A 192 13.78 0.42 9.17
C ASP A 192 13.01 -0.42 8.12
N ASP A 193 11.68 -0.29 8.11
CA ASP A 193 10.79 -1.10 7.29
C ASP A 193 10.05 -0.30 6.21
N ILE A 194 10.03 1.05 6.29
CA ILE A 194 9.31 1.90 5.33
C ILE A 194 10.04 1.93 3.98
N VAL A 195 9.41 1.40 2.94
CA VAL A 195 9.92 1.42 1.56
C VAL A 195 9.09 2.30 0.63
N HIS A 196 7.85 2.60 1.01
CA HIS A 196 6.93 3.46 0.27
C HIS A 196 6.00 4.20 1.23
N THR A 197 5.44 5.33 0.80
CA THR A 197 4.45 6.07 1.59
C THR A 197 3.35 6.62 0.71
N HIS A 198 2.14 6.71 1.27
CA HIS A 198 1.08 7.51 0.70
C HIS A 198 1.06 8.94 1.28
N ALA A 199 0.58 9.87 0.49
CA ALA A 199 0.14 11.18 0.92
C ALA A 199 -1.38 11.19 0.80
N LYS A 200 -2.04 10.93 1.92
CA LYS A 200 -3.49 10.86 2.09
C LYS A 200 -3.85 11.51 3.40
N ASP A 201 -5.02 12.11 3.51
CA ASP A 201 -5.47 12.78 4.73
C ASP A 201 -6.92 12.44 5.03
N GLY A 202 -7.28 12.55 6.29
CA GLY A 202 -8.63 12.24 6.72
C GLY A 202 -8.86 12.50 8.19
N ILE A 203 -10.11 12.29 8.61
CA ILE A 203 -10.58 12.56 9.96
C ILE A 203 -11.33 11.32 10.48
N MET A 204 -11.00 10.86 11.68
CA MET A 204 -11.85 9.93 12.42
C MET A 204 -13.05 10.71 12.99
N LYS A 205 -14.25 10.29 12.64
CA LYS A 205 -15.49 10.86 13.18
C LYS A 205 -15.99 10.10 14.40
N GLN A 206 -15.86 8.79 14.36
CA GLN A 206 -16.30 7.91 15.45
C GLN A 206 -15.34 6.73 15.56
N LYS A 207 -14.87 6.49 16.78
CA LYS A 207 -14.05 5.32 17.08
C LYS A 207 -14.85 4.03 16.98
N THR A 208 -14.31 3.05 16.31
CA THR A 208 -14.89 1.71 16.20
C THR A 208 -13.77 0.66 16.18
N ASP A 209 -14.16 -0.61 16.16
CA ASP A 209 -13.23 -1.71 15.95
C ASP A 209 -12.66 -1.66 14.51
N PRO A 210 -11.35 -1.53 14.31
CA PRO A 210 -10.74 -1.54 12.98
C PRO A 210 -11.10 -2.77 12.14
N GLU A 211 -11.27 -3.92 12.77
CA GLU A 211 -11.67 -5.15 12.08
C GLU A 211 -13.06 -5.02 11.45
N ARG A 212 -13.97 -4.27 12.09
CA ARG A 212 -15.30 -4.01 11.55
C ARG A 212 -15.27 -3.12 10.30
N ILE A 213 -14.37 -2.12 10.28
CA ILE A 213 -14.14 -1.28 9.10
C ILE A 213 -13.57 -2.14 7.96
N TYR A 214 -12.53 -2.93 8.27
CA TYR A 214 -11.90 -3.79 7.28
C TYR A 214 -12.88 -4.81 6.68
N ASN A 215 -13.69 -5.47 7.51
CA ASN A 215 -14.68 -6.43 7.06
C ASN A 215 -15.75 -5.79 6.15
N PHE A 216 -16.12 -4.53 6.40
CA PHE A 216 -17.04 -3.80 5.51
C PHE A 216 -16.49 -3.76 4.06
N PHE A 217 -15.23 -3.40 3.89
CA PHE A 217 -14.61 -3.38 2.57
C PHE A 217 -14.39 -4.79 2.01
N ALA A 218 -13.97 -5.73 2.85
CA ALA A 218 -13.71 -7.11 2.45
C ALA A 218 -14.96 -7.84 1.92
N GLU A 219 -16.13 -7.53 2.45
CA GLU A 219 -17.41 -8.17 2.13
C GLU A 219 -18.24 -7.36 1.12
N GLY A 220 -17.75 -6.18 0.70
CA GLY A 220 -18.47 -5.31 -0.24
C GLY A 220 -19.66 -4.59 0.41
N GLY A 221 -19.63 -4.43 1.73
CA GLY A 221 -20.62 -3.78 2.55
C GLY A 221 -21.16 -4.69 3.66
N ILE A 222 -21.56 -4.10 4.77
CA ILE A 222 -22.26 -4.77 5.88
C ILE A 222 -23.54 -3.98 6.11
N GLU A 223 -24.68 -4.67 6.26
CA GLU A 223 -25.98 -4.03 6.54
C GLU A 223 -25.87 -3.04 7.71
N ASP A 224 -26.49 -1.87 7.55
CA ASP A 224 -26.55 -0.78 8.53
C ASP A 224 -25.19 -0.10 8.86
N LEU A 225 -24.09 -0.46 8.20
CA LEU A 225 -22.80 0.18 8.39
C LEU A 225 -22.52 1.20 7.26
N ARG A 226 -22.35 2.45 7.64
CA ARG A 226 -22.04 3.55 6.73
C ARG A 226 -20.66 4.10 7.08
N MET A 227 -19.68 3.96 6.18
CA MET A 227 -18.30 4.36 6.45
C MET A 227 -18.17 5.84 6.74
N GLU A 228 -18.99 6.67 6.09
CA GLU A 228 -19.04 8.12 6.32
C GLU A 228 -19.43 8.52 7.75
N ASP A 229 -19.97 7.62 8.57
CA ASP A 229 -20.25 7.88 9.98
C ASP A 229 -18.99 7.69 10.86
N TYR A 230 -18.01 6.93 10.39
CA TYR A 230 -16.80 6.58 11.16
C TYR A 230 -15.60 7.42 10.79
N PHE A 231 -15.41 7.70 9.52
CA PHE A 231 -14.31 8.53 9.06
C PHE A 231 -14.68 9.34 7.80
N LEU A 232 -13.82 10.27 7.47
CA LEU A 232 -13.91 11.08 6.26
C LEU A 232 -12.51 11.28 5.68
N GLU A 233 -12.30 10.87 4.43
CA GLU A 233 -11.14 11.25 3.67
C GLU A 233 -11.27 12.72 3.22
N THR A 234 -10.22 13.51 3.46
CA THR A 234 -10.20 14.95 3.17
C THR A 234 -9.12 15.30 2.13
N PRO A 235 -9.16 16.48 1.51
CA PRO A 235 -7.99 17.00 0.80
C PRO A 235 -6.78 17.08 1.73
N LEU A 236 -5.57 16.97 1.16
CA LEU A 236 -4.30 17.04 1.92
C LEU A 236 -4.20 18.36 2.71
N GLY A 237 -3.94 18.24 3.99
CA GLY A 237 -3.83 19.37 4.92
C GLY A 237 -5.15 19.85 5.51
N GLU A 238 -6.28 19.21 5.18
CA GLU A 238 -7.60 19.52 5.74
C GLU A 238 -8.09 18.45 6.73
N GLY A 239 -7.31 17.40 6.95
CA GLY A 239 -7.59 16.30 7.87
C GLY A 239 -6.82 16.38 9.19
N SER A 240 -6.59 15.22 9.77
CA SER A 240 -5.93 15.06 11.07
C SER A 240 -4.45 14.68 10.99
N VAL A 241 -3.91 14.48 9.78
CA VAL A 241 -2.50 14.19 9.61
C VAL A 241 -1.67 15.46 9.80
N ASP A 242 -0.79 15.47 10.80
CA ASP A 242 0.19 16.55 11.01
C ASP A 242 1.33 16.44 9.96
N PHE A 243 1.04 16.86 8.72
CA PHE A 243 2.01 16.78 7.62
C PHE A 243 3.34 17.45 7.91
N PRO A 244 3.42 18.65 8.53
CA PRO A 244 4.71 19.26 8.88
C PRO A 244 5.59 18.33 9.73
N ASN A 245 5.06 17.73 10.78
CA ASN A 245 5.80 16.84 11.66
C ASN A 245 5.98 15.44 11.03
N TYR A 246 4.99 14.92 10.29
CA TYR A 246 5.10 13.66 9.55
C TYR A 246 6.25 13.70 8.53
N LEU A 247 6.31 14.74 7.70
CA LEU A 247 7.37 14.91 6.70
C LEU A 247 8.74 15.09 7.37
N LYS A 248 8.80 15.80 8.50
CA LYS A 248 10.02 15.94 9.28
C LYS A 248 10.49 14.60 9.84
N ALA A 249 9.58 13.78 10.38
CA ALA A 249 9.92 12.44 10.88
C ALA A 249 10.47 11.54 9.76
N LEU A 250 9.86 11.56 8.56
CA LEU A 250 10.38 10.83 7.40
C LEU A 250 11.81 11.26 7.04
N GLU A 251 12.13 12.57 7.12
CA GLU A 251 13.52 13.05 6.92
C GLU A 251 14.46 12.57 8.02
N GLU A 252 14.04 12.64 9.28
CA GLU A 252 14.84 12.23 10.44
C GLU A 252 15.23 10.74 10.36
N VAL A 253 14.36 9.88 9.83
CA VAL A 253 14.67 8.47 9.62
C VAL A 253 15.37 8.19 8.28
N GLY A 254 15.65 9.22 7.47
CA GLY A 254 16.39 9.11 6.21
C GLY A 254 15.57 8.58 5.04
N PHE A 255 14.24 8.56 5.13
CA PHE A 255 13.38 8.18 4.01
C PHE A 255 13.53 9.18 2.85
N ASN A 256 13.77 8.67 1.64
CA ASN A 256 13.98 9.49 0.43
C ASN A 256 13.18 8.97 -0.78
N GLY A 257 12.18 8.13 -0.52
CA GLY A 257 11.29 7.55 -1.53
C GLY A 257 10.21 8.50 -2.01
N PHE A 258 9.11 7.92 -2.44
CA PHE A 258 7.96 8.65 -2.97
C PHE A 258 6.93 8.93 -1.87
N LEU A 259 6.36 10.14 -1.92
CA LEU A 259 5.07 10.47 -1.35
C LEU A 259 4.04 10.31 -2.46
N THR A 260 3.37 9.18 -2.52
CA THR A 260 2.37 8.90 -3.54
C THR A 260 1.01 9.42 -3.11
N ILE A 261 0.51 10.42 -3.83
CA ILE A 261 -0.83 10.98 -3.57
C ILE A 261 -1.87 9.93 -3.94
N GLU A 262 -2.67 9.56 -2.95
CA GLU A 262 -3.82 8.69 -3.10
C GLU A 262 -5.09 9.45 -2.71
N ARG A 263 -6.12 9.32 -3.55
CA ARG A 263 -7.45 9.87 -3.29
C ARG A 263 -8.50 8.89 -3.80
N GLU A 264 -9.28 8.30 -2.87
CA GLU A 264 -10.29 7.28 -3.20
C GLU A 264 -11.68 7.89 -3.39
N VAL A 265 -11.94 9.04 -2.75
CA VAL A 265 -13.18 9.80 -2.89
C VAL A 265 -12.98 10.95 -3.89
N GLY A 266 -14.00 11.20 -4.70
CA GLY A 266 -13.93 12.21 -5.75
C GLY A 266 -15.24 12.93 -5.94
#